data_f91ddac2c495a2ab06464650c9001436
#
_entry.id   f91ddac2c495a2ab06464650c9001436
#
_cell.length_a   1.000
_cell.length_b   1.000
_cell.length_c   1.000
_cell.angle_alpha   90.00
_cell.angle_beta   90.00
_cell.angle_gamma   90.00
#
_symmetry.space_group_name_H-M   'P 1'
#
loop_
_entity.id
_entity.type
_entity.pdbx_description
1 polymer ?
#
loop_
_entity_poly.entity_id
_entity_poly.type
_entity_poly.pdbx_seq_one_letter_code
_entity_poly.pdbx_strand_id
1 'polypeptide(L)'
;MKRQILVVAVAALAALTMPAQEKKGGILHPEMKVETGTWDKPAATIGVKPDAAWTATTVAAGVDSKPQPGKAVTVVGEIVDFSCYIQLGKHGEKHRPCGQKCVTAGQPIGLLGKDGALYMLMPEEHDPRRDGGVDAKASAAEHMGHIVTVHGTAAEVRGYSAIYVQGLTK
;
A
#
# COMPACT_ATOMS: atom_id res chain seq x y z
N MET A 1 16.68 18.42 -77.27
CA MET A 1 17.12 18.18 -75.93
C MET A 1 16.01 18.65 -74.98
N LYS A 2 15.18 17.74 -74.49
CA LYS A 2 14.04 18.00 -73.58
C LYS A 2 14.49 17.81 -72.14
N ARG A 3 14.50 18.86 -71.33
CA ARG A 3 14.75 18.80 -69.88
C ARG A 3 13.44 18.41 -69.20
N GLN A 4 13.44 17.25 -68.58
CA GLN A 4 12.37 16.83 -67.68
C GLN A 4 12.65 17.39 -66.28
N ILE A 5 11.71 18.18 -65.77
CA ILE A 5 11.75 18.69 -64.38
C ILE A 5 11.04 17.66 -63.51
N LEU A 6 11.80 17.05 -62.61
CA LEU A 6 11.28 16.12 -61.60
C LEU A 6 10.70 16.92 -60.45
N VAL A 7 9.39 16.91 -60.28
CA VAL A 7 8.73 17.48 -59.09
C VAL A 7 8.67 16.44 -58.00
N VAL A 8 9.47 16.63 -56.96
CA VAL A 8 9.41 15.81 -55.73
C VAL A 8 8.33 16.36 -54.83
N ALA A 9 7.22 15.65 -54.73
CA ALA A 9 6.17 15.94 -53.74
C ALA A 9 6.58 15.43 -52.37
N VAL A 10 6.86 16.36 -51.46
CA VAL A 10 7.08 16.05 -50.04
C VAL A 10 5.73 15.92 -49.37
N ALA A 11 5.30 14.69 -49.07
CA ALA A 11 4.12 14.43 -48.27
C ALA A 11 4.47 14.66 -46.78
N ALA A 12 3.98 15.76 -46.23
CA ALA A 12 4.06 16.02 -44.80
C ALA A 12 3.09 15.10 -44.05
N LEU A 13 3.64 14.12 -43.34
CA LEU A 13 2.89 13.23 -42.44
C LEU A 13 2.55 14.03 -41.18
N ALA A 14 1.35 14.62 -41.12
CA ALA A 14 0.84 15.24 -39.89
C ALA A 14 0.48 14.11 -38.92
N ALA A 15 1.34 13.89 -37.91
CA ALA A 15 1.00 13.02 -36.78
C ALA A 15 -0.13 13.68 -35.99
N LEU A 16 -1.34 13.14 -36.13
CA LEU A 16 -2.48 13.47 -35.29
C LEU A 16 -2.21 12.93 -33.89
N THR A 17 -1.67 13.78 -33.02
CA THR A 17 -1.68 13.54 -31.57
C THR A 17 -3.11 13.66 -31.10
N MET A 18 -3.80 12.53 -30.97
CA MET A 18 -5.09 12.51 -30.29
C MET A 18 -4.83 12.84 -28.81
N PRO A 19 -5.50 13.85 -28.24
CA PRO A 19 -5.46 14.07 -26.81
C PRO A 19 -6.07 12.83 -26.13
N ALA A 20 -5.37 12.29 -25.14
CA ALA A 20 -5.91 11.24 -24.30
C ALA A 20 -7.21 11.76 -23.68
N GLN A 21 -8.34 11.17 -24.07
CA GLN A 21 -9.64 11.49 -23.48
C GLN A 21 -9.57 11.04 -22.01
N GLU A 22 -9.52 12.01 -21.10
CA GLU A 22 -9.83 11.76 -19.70
C GLU A 22 -11.23 11.15 -19.64
N LYS A 23 -11.34 9.91 -19.17
CA LYS A 23 -12.63 9.28 -18.90
C LYS A 23 -13.31 10.08 -17.79
N LYS A 24 -14.20 10.98 -18.14
CA LYS A 24 -15.10 11.61 -17.15
C LYS A 24 -15.97 10.50 -16.59
N GLY A 25 -15.90 10.29 -15.26
CA GLY A 25 -16.77 9.37 -14.55
C GLY A 25 -18.23 9.67 -14.89
N GLY A 26 -18.99 8.64 -15.25
CA GLY A 26 -20.43 8.80 -15.48
C GLY A 26 -21.18 8.95 -14.16
N ILE A 27 -22.41 9.48 -14.22
CA ILE A 27 -23.30 9.65 -13.04
C ILE A 27 -23.49 8.34 -12.26
N LEU A 28 -23.37 7.17 -12.93
CA LEU A 28 -23.52 5.85 -12.31
C LEU A 28 -22.22 5.30 -11.70
N HIS A 29 -21.07 5.92 -11.99
CA HIS A 29 -19.77 5.56 -11.46
C HIS A 29 -19.01 6.84 -11.12
N PRO A 30 -19.37 7.52 -10.02
CA PRO A 30 -18.60 8.67 -9.57
C PRO A 30 -17.17 8.19 -9.29
N GLU A 31 -16.18 8.89 -9.85
CA GLU A 31 -14.79 8.69 -9.46
C GLU A 31 -14.66 9.08 -7.97
N MET A 32 -14.67 8.10 -7.10
CA MET A 32 -14.39 8.33 -5.68
C MET A 32 -12.90 8.59 -5.55
N LYS A 33 -12.53 9.84 -5.34
CA LYS A 33 -11.18 10.17 -4.90
C LYS A 33 -11.01 9.62 -3.50
N VAL A 34 -10.12 8.66 -3.34
CA VAL A 34 -9.77 8.15 -2.02
C VAL A 34 -9.07 9.30 -1.27
N GLU A 35 -9.60 9.67 -0.10
CA GLU A 35 -8.98 10.71 0.73
C GLU A 35 -7.59 10.24 1.18
N THR A 36 -6.57 11.09 1.03
CA THR A 36 -5.20 10.79 1.44
C THR A 36 -5.03 10.77 2.96
N GLY A 37 -5.98 11.33 3.68
CA GLY A 37 -5.94 11.48 5.14
C GLY A 37 -4.91 12.49 5.63
N THR A 38 -4.96 12.76 6.91
CA THR A 38 -3.98 13.55 7.65
C THR A 38 -3.64 12.86 8.96
N TRP A 39 -2.58 13.32 9.65
CA TRP A 39 -2.20 12.77 10.95
C TRP A 39 -3.29 12.90 12.02
N ASP A 40 -4.11 13.95 11.93
CA ASP A 40 -5.22 14.20 12.86
C ASP A 40 -6.55 13.59 12.38
N LYS A 41 -6.67 13.35 11.06
CA LYS A 41 -7.83 12.73 10.43
C LYS A 41 -7.37 11.68 9.40
N PRO A 42 -7.04 10.46 9.83
CA PRO A 42 -6.64 9.38 8.93
C PRO A 42 -7.72 9.03 7.91
N ALA A 43 -7.30 8.59 6.72
CA ALA A 43 -8.20 8.26 5.62
C ALA A 43 -9.02 7.00 5.86
N ALA A 44 -8.46 6.05 6.63
CA ALA A 44 -9.08 4.76 6.90
C ALA A 44 -8.58 4.16 8.22
N THR A 45 -9.25 3.10 8.65
CA THR A 45 -8.78 2.23 9.72
C THR A 45 -8.54 0.83 9.15
N ILE A 46 -7.36 0.29 9.40
CA ILE A 46 -6.94 -1.04 8.97
C ILE A 46 -6.78 -1.92 10.19
N GLY A 47 -7.38 -3.11 10.15
CA GLY A 47 -7.35 -4.07 11.23
C GLY A 47 -8.37 -3.81 12.34
N VAL A 48 -8.51 -4.81 13.20
CA VAL A 48 -9.38 -4.77 14.38
C VAL A 48 -8.52 -4.61 15.62
N LYS A 49 -8.99 -3.82 16.58
CA LYS A 49 -8.29 -3.64 17.85
C LYS A 49 -8.20 -4.97 18.57
N PRO A 50 -6.99 -5.47 18.89
CA PRO A 50 -6.83 -6.74 19.57
C PRO A 50 -7.38 -6.71 21.00
N ASP A 51 -8.05 -7.78 21.40
CA ASP A 51 -8.51 -7.97 22.79
C ASP A 51 -7.37 -8.38 23.72
N ALA A 52 -6.28 -8.95 23.16
CA ALA A 52 -5.13 -9.43 23.90
C ALA A 52 -3.83 -8.94 23.28
N ALA A 53 -2.77 -8.91 24.08
CA ALA A 53 -1.43 -8.50 23.64
C ALA A 53 -0.65 -9.62 22.91
N TRP A 54 -1.33 -10.59 22.38
CA TRP A 54 -0.76 -11.72 21.64
C TRP A 54 -1.70 -12.13 20.50
N THR A 55 -1.14 -12.75 19.48
CA THR A 55 -1.88 -13.33 18.36
C THR A 55 -1.51 -14.80 18.22
N ALA A 56 -2.29 -15.55 17.45
CA ALA A 56 -1.93 -16.93 17.09
C ALA A 56 -0.54 -16.99 16.45
N THR A 57 -0.20 -16.02 15.60
CA THR A 57 1.12 -15.92 14.97
C THR A 57 2.22 -15.66 15.99
N THR A 58 2.07 -14.70 16.90
CA THR A 58 3.11 -14.40 17.90
C THR A 58 3.36 -15.54 18.88
N VAL A 59 2.33 -16.36 19.14
CA VAL A 59 2.45 -17.54 20.00
C VAL A 59 3.04 -18.73 19.23
N ALA A 60 2.59 -18.98 18.00
CA ALA A 60 2.97 -20.17 17.23
C ALA A 60 4.31 -20.04 16.52
N ALA A 61 4.64 -18.84 16.05
CA ALA A 61 5.82 -18.60 15.22
C ALA A 61 7.09 -18.30 16.04
N GLY A 62 7.14 -18.62 17.30
CA GLY A 62 8.23 -18.27 18.21
C GLY A 62 9.63 -18.40 17.62
N VAL A 63 10.47 -17.40 17.83
CA VAL A 63 11.89 -17.47 17.47
C VAL A 63 12.62 -18.40 18.43
N ASP A 64 13.36 -19.35 17.89
CA ASP A 64 14.05 -20.37 18.67
C ASP A 64 13.08 -21.15 19.61
N SER A 65 11.89 -21.46 19.09
CA SER A 65 10.79 -22.13 19.84
C SER A 65 10.27 -21.35 21.05
N LYS A 66 10.51 -20.06 21.11
CA LYS A 66 9.98 -19.17 22.15
C LYS A 66 8.91 -18.25 21.56
N PRO A 67 7.71 -18.18 22.15
CA PRO A 67 6.69 -17.23 21.74
C PRO A 67 7.23 -15.81 21.72
N GLN A 68 6.83 -15.04 20.71
CA GLN A 68 7.21 -13.63 20.64
C GLN A 68 6.28 -12.81 21.55
N PRO A 69 6.83 -11.98 22.46
CA PRO A 69 6.01 -11.05 23.22
C PRO A 69 5.40 -10.03 22.25
N GLY A 70 4.09 -9.80 22.39
CA GLY A 70 3.35 -8.81 21.61
C GLY A 70 2.76 -7.73 22.50
N LYS A 71 2.37 -6.62 21.86
CA LYS A 71 1.66 -5.53 22.51
C LYS A 71 0.53 -5.06 21.60
N ALA A 72 -0.69 -5.01 22.14
CA ALA A 72 -1.82 -4.41 21.41
C ALA A 72 -1.54 -2.92 21.16
N VAL A 73 -1.63 -2.51 19.90
CA VAL A 73 -1.32 -1.14 19.47
C VAL A 73 -2.39 -0.57 18.56
N THR A 74 -2.45 0.76 18.57
CA THR A 74 -3.14 1.58 17.57
C THR A 74 -2.13 2.62 17.11
N VAL A 75 -1.74 2.57 15.85
CA VAL A 75 -0.72 3.45 15.28
C VAL A 75 -1.32 4.20 14.10
N VAL A 76 -1.13 5.52 14.06
CA VAL A 76 -1.40 6.33 12.88
C VAL A 76 -0.10 6.44 12.07
N GLY A 77 -0.16 6.10 10.79
CA GLY A 77 1.00 6.12 9.93
C GLY A 77 0.65 6.14 8.44
N GLU A 78 1.63 6.40 7.62
CA GLU A 78 1.52 6.32 6.17
C GLU A 78 1.79 4.89 5.71
N ILE A 79 0.94 4.36 4.83
CA ILE A 79 1.20 3.08 4.16
C ILE A 79 2.27 3.29 3.10
N VAL A 80 3.36 2.55 3.21
CA VAL A 80 4.50 2.63 2.29
C VAL A 80 4.85 1.27 1.70
N ASP A 81 5.42 1.26 0.50
CA ASP A 81 6.20 0.13 0.01
C ASP A 81 7.49 0.07 0.85
N PHE A 82 7.59 -0.93 1.70
CA PHE A 82 8.70 -1.08 2.64
C PHE A 82 10.05 -1.10 1.93
N SER A 83 10.14 -1.84 0.82
CA SER A 83 11.38 -1.99 0.06
C SER A 83 11.84 -0.67 -0.58
N CYS A 84 10.92 0.05 -1.24
CA CYS A 84 11.24 1.33 -1.85
C CYS A 84 11.56 2.41 -0.80
N TYR A 85 10.88 2.36 0.34
CA TYR A 85 11.17 3.30 1.42
C TYR A 85 12.58 3.10 1.99
N ILE A 86 12.95 1.85 2.33
CA ILE A 86 14.28 1.53 2.86
C ILE A 86 15.40 1.85 1.87
N GLN A 87 15.20 1.55 0.59
CA GLN A 87 16.26 1.72 -0.42
C GLN A 87 16.39 3.16 -0.91
N LEU A 88 15.28 3.89 -1.03
CA LEU A 88 15.24 5.14 -1.78
C LEU A 88 14.54 6.27 -1.02
N GLY A 89 13.99 6.02 0.17
CA GLY A 89 13.17 6.99 0.90
C GLY A 89 11.89 7.40 0.18
N LYS A 90 11.40 6.56 -0.75
CA LYS A 90 10.22 6.87 -1.57
C LYS A 90 8.94 6.62 -0.80
N HIS A 91 8.09 7.65 -0.68
CA HIS A 91 6.80 7.60 -0.01
C HIS A 91 5.87 8.72 -0.51
N GLY A 92 4.67 8.83 0.05
CA GLY A 92 3.69 9.87 -0.27
C GLY A 92 2.94 9.64 -1.58
N GLU A 93 2.01 10.54 -1.86
CA GLU A 93 1.09 10.45 -3.00
C GLU A 93 1.82 10.32 -4.35
N LYS A 94 2.94 11.00 -4.52
CA LYS A 94 3.73 10.92 -5.77
C LYS A 94 4.29 9.52 -6.03
N HIS A 95 4.53 8.74 -4.97
CA HIS A 95 5.04 7.37 -5.08
C HIS A 95 3.92 6.33 -5.14
N ARG A 96 2.69 6.70 -4.84
CA ARG A 96 1.55 5.80 -4.74
C ARG A 96 1.38 4.83 -5.92
N PRO A 97 1.38 5.26 -7.21
CA PRO A 97 1.20 4.33 -8.32
C PRO A 97 2.30 3.27 -8.42
N CYS A 98 3.53 3.62 -8.07
CA CYS A 98 4.65 2.69 -8.04
C CYS A 98 4.53 1.73 -6.86
N GLY A 99 4.29 2.25 -5.65
CA GLY A 99 4.13 1.44 -4.44
C GLY A 99 2.97 0.44 -4.55
N GLN A 100 1.83 0.84 -5.13
CA GLN A 100 0.71 -0.07 -5.39
C GLN A 100 1.11 -1.25 -6.26
N LYS A 101 1.83 -1.02 -7.36
CA LYS A 101 2.33 -2.09 -8.24
C LYS A 101 3.29 -3.03 -7.51
N CYS A 102 4.22 -2.46 -6.76
CA CYS A 102 5.22 -3.23 -6.01
C CYS A 102 4.57 -4.11 -4.94
N VAL A 103 3.68 -3.58 -4.12
CA VAL A 103 2.98 -4.32 -3.07
C VAL A 103 2.07 -5.39 -3.67
N THR A 104 1.35 -5.09 -4.75
CA THR A 104 0.54 -6.08 -5.48
C THR A 104 1.40 -7.20 -6.04
N ALA A 105 2.63 -6.90 -6.48
CA ALA A 105 3.60 -7.89 -6.96
C ALA A 105 4.30 -8.68 -5.83
N GLY A 106 4.03 -8.37 -4.56
CA GLY A 106 4.53 -9.13 -3.42
C GLY A 106 5.59 -8.42 -2.56
N GLN A 107 5.87 -7.15 -2.81
CA GLN A 107 6.76 -6.39 -1.93
C GLN A 107 6.13 -6.21 -0.54
N PRO A 108 6.95 -6.18 0.53
CA PRO A 108 6.47 -5.98 1.87
C PRO A 108 5.78 -4.61 2.05
N ILE A 109 4.79 -4.59 2.91
CA ILE A 109 4.05 -3.38 3.28
C ILE A 109 4.66 -2.79 4.55
N GLY A 110 4.86 -1.48 4.57
CA GLY A 110 5.29 -0.73 5.75
C GLY A 110 4.23 0.24 6.26
N LEU A 111 4.32 0.55 7.54
CA LEU A 111 3.64 1.69 8.16
C LEU A 111 4.71 2.64 8.69
N LEU A 112 4.74 3.85 8.15
CA LEU A 112 5.66 4.90 8.54
C LEU A 112 4.97 5.85 9.51
N GLY A 113 5.39 5.85 10.78
CA GLY A 113 4.89 6.76 11.80
C GLY A 113 5.35 8.21 11.59
N LYS A 114 4.64 9.15 12.20
CA LYS A 114 4.99 10.59 12.16
C LYS A 114 6.37 10.89 12.74
N ASP A 115 6.82 10.07 13.68
CA ASP A 115 8.14 10.14 14.34
C ASP A 115 9.26 9.47 13.55
N GLY A 116 8.96 8.91 12.38
CA GLY A 116 9.88 8.15 11.54
C GLY A 116 9.99 6.67 11.92
N ALA A 117 9.24 6.19 12.91
CA ALA A 117 9.19 4.77 13.23
C ALA A 117 8.61 4.00 12.03
N LEU A 118 9.29 2.93 11.63
CA LEU A 118 8.88 2.09 10.51
C LEU A 118 8.54 0.69 10.99
N TYR A 119 7.33 0.27 10.73
CA TYR A 119 6.81 -1.05 11.05
C TYR A 119 6.56 -1.85 9.79
N MET A 120 6.91 -3.12 9.78
CA MET A 120 6.42 -4.05 8.76
C MET A 120 5.00 -4.46 9.10
N LEU A 121 4.06 -4.30 8.18
CA LEU A 121 2.69 -4.78 8.35
C LEU A 121 2.61 -6.23 7.88
N MET A 122 2.24 -7.10 8.80
CA MET A 122 2.10 -8.52 8.57
C MET A 122 0.64 -8.94 8.72
N PRO A 123 0.07 -9.68 7.76
CA PRO A 123 -1.23 -10.29 7.98
C PRO A 123 -1.12 -11.35 9.07
N GLU A 124 -2.20 -11.57 9.81
CA GLU A 124 -2.30 -12.66 10.79
C GLU A 124 -2.50 -13.98 10.06
N GLU A 125 -1.44 -14.57 9.55
CA GLU A 125 -1.50 -15.74 8.66
C GLU A 125 -1.81 -17.05 9.38
N HIS A 126 -1.51 -17.12 10.67
CA HIS A 126 -1.68 -18.34 11.46
C HIS A 126 -2.96 -18.34 12.31
N ASP A 127 -3.84 -17.35 12.10
CA ASP A 127 -5.16 -17.39 12.71
C ASP A 127 -5.98 -18.53 12.05
N PRO A 128 -6.46 -19.50 12.83
CA PRO A 128 -7.30 -20.58 12.29
C PRO A 128 -8.66 -20.10 11.76
N ARG A 129 -9.04 -18.84 12.03
CA ARG A 129 -10.29 -18.22 11.60
C ARG A 129 -10.10 -17.30 10.37
N ARG A 130 -9.31 -17.74 9.41
CA ARG A 130 -9.06 -16.96 8.17
C ARG A 130 -10.28 -16.76 7.28
N ASP A 131 -11.33 -17.49 7.50
CA ASP A 131 -12.59 -17.49 6.78
C ASP A 131 -13.38 -16.17 7.03
N GLY A 132 -12.98 -15.09 6.43
CA GLY A 132 -13.58 -13.76 6.56
C GLY A 132 -12.57 -12.64 6.77
N GLY A 133 -11.27 -12.96 6.76
CA GLY A 133 -10.21 -11.95 6.71
C GLY A 133 -10.25 -11.19 5.40
N VAL A 134 -10.35 -9.87 5.46
CA VAL A 134 -10.11 -9.03 4.28
C VAL A 134 -8.63 -9.18 3.92
N ASP A 135 -8.34 -9.23 2.63
CA ASP A 135 -6.97 -9.25 2.15
C ASP A 135 -6.24 -7.97 2.58
N ALA A 136 -5.43 -8.08 3.64
CA ALA A 136 -4.65 -6.98 4.19
C ALA A 136 -3.78 -6.30 3.12
N LYS A 137 -3.34 -7.09 2.14
CA LYS A 137 -2.51 -6.63 1.03
C LYS A 137 -3.31 -5.76 0.06
N ALA A 138 -4.53 -6.16 -0.29
CA ALA A 138 -5.40 -5.37 -1.16
C ALA A 138 -5.74 -4.03 -0.49
N SER A 139 -6.12 -4.05 0.79
CA SER A 139 -6.42 -2.86 1.57
C SER A 139 -5.22 -1.91 1.70
N ALA A 140 -4.03 -2.46 1.97
CA ALA A 140 -2.81 -1.66 2.02
C ALA A 140 -2.42 -1.09 0.65
N ALA A 141 -2.61 -1.84 -0.44
CA ALA A 141 -2.38 -1.34 -1.79
C ALA A 141 -3.34 -0.19 -2.13
N GLU A 142 -4.62 -0.29 -1.74
CA GLU A 142 -5.60 0.77 -1.92
C GLU A 142 -5.19 2.05 -1.20
N HIS A 143 -4.67 1.92 0.02
CA HIS A 143 -4.25 3.05 0.85
C HIS A 143 -2.75 3.38 0.75
N MET A 144 -2.05 2.91 -0.26
CA MET A 144 -0.65 3.25 -0.49
C MET A 144 -0.43 4.78 -0.54
N GLY A 145 0.50 5.28 0.25
CA GLY A 145 0.78 6.72 0.36
C GLY A 145 -0.24 7.51 1.19
N HIS A 146 -1.25 6.84 1.74
CA HIS A 146 -2.25 7.48 2.62
C HIS A 146 -1.88 7.31 4.09
N ILE A 147 -2.30 8.28 4.89
CA ILE A 147 -2.22 8.22 6.34
C ILE A 147 -3.45 7.49 6.86
N VAL A 148 -3.24 6.39 7.57
CA VAL A 148 -4.29 5.52 8.10
C VAL A 148 -4.08 5.22 9.58
N THR A 149 -5.14 4.77 10.24
CA THR A 149 -5.02 4.14 11.56
C THR A 149 -4.87 2.64 11.38
N VAL A 150 -3.87 2.05 12.02
CA VAL A 150 -3.66 0.60 12.04
C VAL A 150 -3.84 0.07 13.45
N HIS A 151 -4.71 -0.93 13.59
CA HIS A 151 -4.84 -1.71 14.80
C HIS A 151 -4.16 -3.06 14.61
N GLY A 152 -3.45 -3.53 15.62
CA GLY A 152 -2.81 -4.83 15.55
C GLY A 152 -2.01 -5.16 16.79
N THR A 153 -1.24 -6.23 16.71
CA THR A 153 -0.29 -6.64 17.75
C THR A 153 1.13 -6.34 17.28
N ALA A 154 1.78 -5.39 17.94
CA ALA A 154 3.18 -5.09 17.67
C ALA A 154 4.09 -6.12 18.35
N ALA A 155 5.12 -6.55 17.65
CA ALA A 155 6.21 -7.35 18.19
C ALA A 155 7.53 -6.89 17.58
N GLU A 156 8.61 -7.03 18.33
CA GLU A 156 9.96 -6.85 17.84
C GLU A 156 10.61 -8.23 17.72
N VAL A 157 11.05 -8.56 16.50
CA VAL A 157 11.67 -9.83 16.19
C VAL A 157 13.03 -9.59 15.60
N ARG A 158 14.09 -9.93 16.35
CA ARG A 158 15.49 -9.77 15.92
C ARG A 158 15.83 -8.35 15.40
N GLY A 159 15.29 -7.32 16.07
CA GLY A 159 15.49 -5.91 15.70
C GLY A 159 14.56 -5.39 14.60
N TYR A 160 13.62 -6.20 14.11
CA TYR A 160 12.58 -5.76 13.19
C TYR A 160 11.28 -5.50 13.93
N SER A 161 10.75 -4.28 13.80
CA SER A 161 9.43 -3.93 14.33
C SER A 161 8.35 -4.37 13.34
N ALA A 162 7.41 -5.18 13.80
CA ALA A 162 6.28 -5.65 13.01
C ALA A 162 4.96 -5.35 13.72
N ILE A 163 3.90 -5.12 12.96
CA ILE A 163 2.52 -5.09 13.45
C ILE A 163 1.75 -6.20 12.73
N TYR A 164 1.27 -7.16 13.49
CA TYR A 164 0.39 -8.22 13.01
C TYR A 164 -1.04 -7.70 13.00
N VAL A 165 -1.63 -7.65 11.81
CA VAL A 165 -2.96 -7.09 11.58
C VAL A 165 -3.97 -8.23 11.51
N GLN A 166 -4.90 -8.27 12.48
CA GLN A 166 -6.00 -9.21 12.50
C GLN A 166 -7.23 -8.63 11.80
N GLY A 167 -7.95 -9.53 11.12
CA GLY A 167 -9.34 -9.32 10.73
C GLY A 167 -9.61 -7.95 10.16
N LEU A 168 -9.22 -7.72 8.92
CA LEU A 168 -9.83 -6.65 8.16
C LEU A 168 -11.29 -7.06 7.94
N THR A 169 -12.13 -6.70 8.87
CA THR A 169 -13.57 -6.86 8.71
C THR A 169 -14.04 -5.96 7.58
N LYS A 170 -14.96 -6.52 6.80
CA LYS A 170 -15.70 -5.82 5.75
C LYS A 170 -16.31 -4.52 6.26
#